data_d02b79197ee4dc53d0f07c668468645a
#
_entry.id   d02b79197ee4dc53d0f07c668468645a
#
_cell.length_a   1.000
_cell.length_b   1.000
_cell.length_c   1.000
_cell.angle_alpha   90.00
_cell.angle_beta   90.00
_cell.angle_gamma   90.00
#
_symmetry.space_group_name_H-M   'P 1'
#
loop_
_entity.id
_entity.type
_entity.pdbx_description
1 polymer ?
#
loop_
_entity_poly.entity_id
_entity_poly.type
_entity_poly.pdbx_seq_one_letter_code
_entity_poly.pdbx_strand_id
1 'polypeptide(L)'
;MLNPAKTLVVTAMMAMAAHFAVAEESAEETIAKALRAAQPNLILQNATQVEGQALYEVELTSGEILYSTPDGKYFVYGSLFHANEKGLENITAKRNDSKRQALVEGLKADDMVVFQSKGEQKAVVNVFTDVDCGYCRKLHREVPRLNELGITVRYLAYPRAGVFADKNRTKYTGSYKKLKSVWCDDDRMSAMNKAKATGFIKENLKCEAPIEAHLTLGEQFGVRGTPAIVLESGELVPGYMPADELAKKLGI
;
A
#
# COMPACT_ATOMS: atom_id res chain seq x y z
N MET A 1 25.53 22.96 -92.98
CA MET A 1 24.29 22.17 -93.11
C MET A 1 24.05 21.51 -91.74
N LEU A 2 23.00 21.87 -91.10
CA LEU A 2 22.75 21.65 -89.66
C LEU A 2 22.29 20.24 -89.35
N ASN A 3 22.88 19.69 -88.34
CA ASN A 3 22.48 18.42 -87.76
C ASN A 3 21.66 18.69 -86.45
N PRO A 4 20.45 18.20 -86.29
CA PRO A 4 19.68 18.47 -85.06
C PRO A 4 19.96 17.35 -84.03
N ALA A 5 20.44 17.79 -82.88
CA ALA A 5 20.65 16.98 -81.69
C ALA A 5 19.29 16.46 -81.17
N LYS A 6 19.21 15.17 -80.96
CA LYS A 6 18.09 14.51 -80.29
C LYS A 6 18.29 14.62 -78.73
N THR A 7 17.46 15.44 -78.14
CA THR A 7 17.39 15.55 -76.68
C THR A 7 16.56 14.41 -76.14
N LEU A 8 17.22 13.52 -75.38
CA LEU A 8 16.60 12.41 -74.68
C LEU A 8 16.18 12.91 -73.28
N VAL A 9 14.89 13.06 -73.04
CA VAL A 9 14.31 13.40 -71.74
C VAL A 9 14.17 12.09 -70.97
N VAL A 10 15.05 11.87 -69.99
CA VAL A 10 14.91 10.76 -69.02
C VAL A 10 14.05 11.27 -67.86
N THR A 11 12.81 10.84 -67.82
CA THR A 11 11.89 11.09 -66.71
C THR A 11 12.21 10.10 -65.58
N ALA A 12 12.93 10.55 -64.56
CA ALA A 12 13.15 9.78 -63.36
C ALA A 12 11.86 9.79 -62.53
N MET A 13 11.11 8.71 -62.53
CA MET A 13 10.05 8.43 -61.55
C MET A 13 10.68 8.11 -60.19
N MET A 14 10.71 9.09 -59.28
CA MET A 14 10.97 8.86 -57.87
C MET A 14 9.74 8.21 -57.27
N ALA A 15 9.78 6.88 -57.08
CA ALA A 15 8.83 6.16 -56.25
C ALA A 15 9.11 6.52 -54.78
N MET A 16 8.33 7.43 -54.21
CA MET A 16 8.26 7.64 -52.75
C MET A 16 7.63 6.41 -52.14
N ALA A 17 8.46 5.47 -51.65
CA ALA A 17 8.02 4.43 -50.75
C ALA A 17 7.71 5.07 -49.39
N ALA A 18 6.42 5.39 -49.16
CA ALA A 18 5.94 5.75 -47.86
C ALA A 18 6.10 4.52 -46.94
N HIS A 19 7.18 4.50 -46.16
CA HIS A 19 7.32 3.55 -45.05
C HIS A 19 6.30 4.00 -43.99
N PHE A 20 5.15 3.35 -43.96
CA PHE A 20 4.29 3.37 -42.79
C PHE A 20 5.08 2.60 -41.68
N ALA A 21 5.75 3.35 -40.83
CA ALA A 21 6.23 2.80 -39.58
C ALA A 21 4.98 2.40 -38.79
N VAL A 22 4.64 1.12 -38.80
CA VAL A 22 3.73 0.53 -37.82
C VAL A 22 4.43 0.73 -36.49
N ALA A 23 3.94 1.64 -35.66
CA ALA A 23 4.43 1.78 -34.31
C ALA A 23 4.27 0.42 -33.63
N GLU A 24 5.38 -0.20 -33.24
CA GLU A 24 5.38 -1.45 -32.49
C GLU A 24 4.64 -1.18 -31.18
N GLU A 25 3.56 -1.92 -30.94
CA GLU A 25 2.74 -1.79 -29.73
C GLU A 25 3.67 -1.99 -28.51
N SER A 26 3.67 -1.07 -27.56
CA SER A 26 4.54 -1.18 -26.39
C SER A 26 4.16 -2.42 -25.57
N ALA A 27 5.14 -2.99 -24.83
CA ALA A 27 4.86 -4.12 -23.95
C ALA A 27 3.78 -3.76 -22.92
N GLU A 28 3.76 -2.51 -22.44
CA GLU A 28 2.74 -2.02 -21.52
C GLU A 28 1.33 -2.06 -22.16
N GLU A 29 1.16 -1.60 -23.38
CA GLU A 29 -0.12 -1.65 -24.11
C GLU A 29 -0.56 -3.08 -24.36
N THR A 30 0.38 -3.96 -24.75
CA THR A 30 0.14 -5.38 -24.98
C THR A 30 -0.33 -6.07 -23.69
N ILE A 31 0.36 -5.83 -22.57
CA ILE A 31 0.00 -6.35 -21.24
C ILE A 31 -1.37 -5.81 -20.80
N ALA A 32 -1.61 -4.50 -20.96
CA ALA A 32 -2.89 -3.87 -20.60
C ALA A 32 -4.07 -4.48 -21.37
N LYS A 33 -3.90 -4.71 -22.66
CA LYS A 33 -4.90 -5.34 -23.53
C LYS A 33 -5.18 -6.78 -23.14
N ALA A 34 -4.13 -7.56 -22.90
CA ALA A 34 -4.25 -8.96 -22.47
C ALA A 34 -4.93 -9.07 -21.11
N LEU A 35 -4.53 -8.24 -20.14
CA LEU A 35 -5.12 -8.21 -18.81
C LEU A 35 -6.61 -7.85 -18.85
N ARG A 36 -6.96 -6.81 -19.60
CA ARG A 36 -8.36 -6.36 -19.76
C ARG A 36 -9.23 -7.42 -20.44
N ALA A 37 -8.69 -8.14 -21.42
CA ALA A 37 -9.41 -9.21 -22.10
C ALA A 37 -9.66 -10.43 -21.19
N ALA A 38 -8.68 -10.77 -20.33
CA ALA A 38 -8.78 -11.92 -19.43
C ALA A 38 -9.58 -11.60 -18.15
N GLN A 39 -9.41 -10.41 -17.59
CA GLN A 39 -10.00 -9.97 -16.31
C GLN A 39 -10.38 -8.48 -16.40
N PRO A 40 -11.57 -8.14 -16.89
CA PRO A 40 -11.98 -6.74 -17.10
C PRO A 40 -11.96 -5.85 -15.85
N ASN A 41 -12.03 -6.45 -14.66
CA ASN A 41 -12.01 -5.74 -13.38
C ASN A 41 -10.60 -5.39 -12.90
N LEU A 42 -9.56 -5.97 -13.51
CA LEU A 42 -8.17 -5.65 -13.20
C LEU A 42 -7.71 -4.54 -14.14
N ILE A 43 -7.53 -3.36 -13.58
CA ILE A 43 -7.13 -2.18 -14.35
C ILE A 43 -5.64 -1.94 -14.12
N LEU A 44 -4.86 -1.97 -15.22
CA LEU A 44 -3.45 -1.62 -15.18
C LEU A 44 -3.30 -0.14 -14.82
N GLN A 45 -2.43 0.15 -13.87
CA GLN A 45 -1.96 1.50 -13.56
C GLN A 45 -0.65 1.78 -14.28
N ASN A 46 0.30 0.83 -14.25
CA ASN A 46 1.64 0.94 -14.82
C ASN A 46 2.23 -0.44 -15.04
N ALA A 47 3.06 -0.60 -16.09
CA ALA A 47 3.88 -1.78 -16.30
C ALA A 47 5.34 -1.38 -16.55
N THR A 48 6.23 -1.80 -15.66
CA THR A 48 7.65 -1.45 -15.71
C THR A 48 8.48 -2.72 -15.89
N GLN A 49 9.41 -2.69 -16.85
CA GLN A 49 10.31 -3.82 -17.06
C GLN A 49 11.19 -4.03 -15.83
N VAL A 50 11.26 -5.26 -15.36
CA VAL A 50 12.23 -5.67 -14.35
C VAL A 50 13.62 -5.62 -14.98
N GLU A 51 14.53 -4.90 -14.34
CA GLU A 51 15.87 -4.60 -14.88
C GLU A 51 16.58 -5.86 -15.40
N GLY A 52 16.97 -5.80 -16.69
CA GLY A 52 17.70 -6.88 -17.37
C GLY A 52 16.90 -8.16 -17.63
N GLN A 53 15.57 -8.17 -17.40
CA GLN A 53 14.75 -9.37 -17.55
C GLN A 53 13.63 -9.17 -18.59
N ALA A 54 13.22 -10.26 -19.26
CA ALA A 54 12.02 -10.32 -20.08
C ALA A 54 10.78 -10.52 -19.19
N LEU A 55 10.64 -9.67 -18.18
CA LEU A 55 9.58 -9.70 -17.19
C LEU A 55 9.15 -8.26 -16.86
N TYR A 56 7.88 -8.03 -16.71
CA TYR A 56 7.30 -6.75 -16.33
C TYR A 56 6.64 -6.82 -14.96
N GLU A 57 6.95 -5.87 -14.10
CA GLU A 57 6.16 -5.58 -12.90
C GLU A 57 4.92 -4.81 -13.34
N VAL A 58 3.75 -5.36 -13.04
CA VAL A 58 2.44 -4.85 -13.44
C VAL A 58 1.72 -4.36 -12.19
N GLU A 59 1.63 -3.05 -12.05
CA GLU A 59 0.90 -2.41 -10.97
C GLU A 59 -0.55 -2.19 -11.36
N LEU A 60 -1.48 -2.64 -10.53
CA LEU A 60 -2.91 -2.43 -10.71
C LEU A 60 -3.36 -1.16 -9.96
N THR A 61 -4.48 -0.57 -10.41
CA THR A 61 -5.10 0.57 -9.70
C THR A 61 -5.57 0.22 -8.29
N SER A 62 -5.71 -1.07 -7.96
CA SER A 62 -5.92 -1.57 -6.59
C SER A 62 -4.68 -1.49 -5.70
N GLY A 63 -3.50 -1.16 -6.27
CA GLY A 63 -2.21 -1.19 -5.58
C GLY A 63 -1.52 -2.56 -5.58
N GLU A 64 -2.19 -3.62 -6.06
CA GLU A 64 -1.60 -4.96 -6.17
C GLU A 64 -0.54 -5.01 -7.27
N ILE A 65 0.49 -5.83 -7.05
CA ILE A 65 1.57 -6.08 -8.00
C ILE A 65 1.46 -7.51 -8.53
N LEU A 66 1.47 -7.61 -9.86
CA LEU A 66 1.61 -8.84 -10.62
C LEU A 66 2.91 -8.79 -11.41
N TYR A 67 3.30 -9.91 -11.99
CA TYR A 67 4.39 -9.96 -12.98
C TYR A 67 3.85 -10.54 -14.28
N SER A 68 4.34 -10.04 -15.42
CA SER A 68 3.91 -10.49 -16.75
C SER A 68 5.06 -10.64 -17.70
N THR A 69 4.95 -11.59 -18.65
CA THR A 69 5.79 -11.59 -19.86
C THR A 69 5.45 -10.40 -20.75
N PRO A 70 6.39 -9.87 -21.56
CA PRO A 70 6.16 -8.69 -22.40
C PRO A 70 5.03 -8.87 -23.42
N ASP A 71 4.72 -10.11 -23.79
CA ASP A 71 3.61 -10.47 -24.70
C ASP A 71 2.25 -10.61 -23.99
N GLY A 72 2.20 -10.40 -22.69
CA GLY A 72 0.96 -10.47 -21.88
C GLY A 72 0.32 -11.86 -21.80
N LYS A 73 1.04 -12.93 -22.19
CA LYS A 73 0.46 -14.30 -22.18
C LYS A 73 0.47 -14.96 -20.82
N TYR A 74 1.44 -14.61 -19.97
CA TYR A 74 1.58 -15.20 -18.65
C TYR A 74 1.58 -14.11 -17.58
N PHE A 75 0.77 -14.33 -16.55
CA PHE A 75 0.71 -13.48 -15.36
C PHE A 75 1.05 -14.32 -14.13
N VAL A 76 1.94 -13.79 -13.28
CA VAL A 76 2.31 -14.40 -12.00
C VAL A 76 1.80 -13.51 -10.89
N TYR A 77 0.96 -14.06 -10.02
CA TYR A 77 0.53 -13.42 -8.78
C TYR A 77 1.37 -13.96 -7.62
N GLY A 78 2.23 -13.12 -7.05
CA GLY A 78 3.14 -13.55 -5.98
C GLY A 78 4.31 -12.60 -5.78
N SER A 79 5.34 -13.08 -5.07
CA SER A 79 6.55 -12.32 -4.80
C SER A 79 7.68 -12.70 -5.74
N LEU A 80 8.37 -11.70 -6.26
CA LEU A 80 9.60 -11.84 -7.02
C LEU A 80 10.80 -11.73 -6.08
N PHE A 81 11.73 -12.69 -6.18
CA PHE A 81 12.97 -12.70 -5.42
C PHE A 81 14.16 -12.58 -6.36
N HIS A 82 15.09 -11.73 -6.02
CA HIS A 82 16.38 -11.62 -6.66
C HIS A 82 17.42 -12.39 -5.84
N ALA A 83 18.08 -13.35 -6.46
CA ALA A 83 19.18 -14.08 -5.85
C ALA A 83 20.49 -13.30 -6.04
N ASN A 84 21.16 -12.95 -4.94
CA ASN A 84 22.44 -12.26 -4.92
C ASN A 84 23.38 -12.88 -3.88
N GLU A 85 24.60 -12.34 -3.74
CA GLU A 85 25.61 -12.85 -2.79
C GLU A 85 25.15 -12.83 -1.31
N LYS A 86 24.15 -12.00 -0.96
CA LYS A 86 23.58 -11.91 0.39
C LYS A 86 22.37 -12.83 0.58
N GLY A 87 21.93 -13.55 -0.47
CA GLY A 87 20.80 -14.45 -0.45
C GLY A 87 19.65 -14.04 -1.37
N LEU A 88 18.41 -14.35 -0.97
CA LEU A 88 17.21 -14.02 -1.71
C LEU A 88 16.62 -12.70 -1.22
N GLU A 89 16.67 -11.66 -2.05
CA GLU A 89 16.05 -10.36 -1.81
C GLU A 89 14.64 -10.35 -2.38
N ASN A 90 13.63 -10.05 -1.54
CA ASN A 90 12.25 -9.93 -1.99
C ASN A 90 12.00 -8.56 -2.62
N ILE A 91 12.04 -8.51 -3.96
CA ILE A 91 11.87 -7.27 -4.74
C ILE A 91 10.45 -6.71 -4.59
N THR A 92 9.44 -7.59 -4.59
CA THR A 92 8.04 -7.18 -4.40
C THR A 92 7.81 -6.51 -3.04
N ALA A 93 8.37 -7.08 -1.97
CA ALA A 93 8.27 -6.49 -0.64
C ALA A 93 8.93 -5.11 -0.59
N LYS A 94 10.16 -4.99 -1.11
CA LYS A 94 10.90 -3.72 -1.18
C LYS A 94 10.14 -2.64 -1.95
N ARG A 95 9.50 -3.01 -3.07
CA ARG A 95 8.66 -2.09 -3.85
C ARG A 95 7.44 -1.62 -3.06
N ASN A 96 6.76 -2.56 -2.40
CA ASN A 96 5.63 -2.24 -1.54
C ASN A 96 6.04 -1.39 -0.32
N ASP A 97 7.20 -1.66 0.28
CA ASP A 97 7.72 -0.88 1.41
C ASP A 97 7.99 0.57 1.00
N SER A 98 8.61 0.80 -0.16
CA SER A 98 8.85 2.15 -0.70
C SER A 98 7.54 2.92 -0.94
N LYS A 99 6.50 2.26 -1.46
CA LYS A 99 5.17 2.87 -1.61
C LYS A 99 4.56 3.23 -0.26
N ARG A 100 4.63 2.31 0.71
CA ARG A 100 4.11 2.55 2.06
C ARG A 100 4.88 3.64 2.79
N GLN A 101 6.20 3.76 2.57
CA GLN A 101 7.00 4.84 3.15
C GLN A 101 6.46 6.21 2.76
N ALA A 102 6.13 6.42 1.48
CA ALA A 102 5.52 7.67 1.02
C ALA A 102 4.17 7.95 1.73
N LEU A 103 3.38 6.89 2.00
CA LEU A 103 2.13 7.03 2.77
C LEU A 103 2.41 7.37 4.24
N VAL A 104 3.47 6.79 4.84
CA VAL A 104 3.87 7.09 6.23
C VAL A 104 4.24 8.55 6.40
N GLU A 105 4.95 9.14 5.44
CA GLU A 105 5.34 10.56 5.43
C GLU A 105 4.11 11.50 5.42
N GLY A 106 2.99 11.04 4.84
CA GLY A 106 1.72 11.78 4.81
C GLY A 106 0.89 11.69 6.09
N LEU A 107 1.27 10.86 7.07
CA LEU A 107 0.50 10.65 8.29
C LEU A 107 0.56 11.86 9.22
N LYS A 108 -0.60 12.28 9.72
CA LYS A 108 -0.72 13.39 10.69
C LYS A 108 -0.94 12.84 12.09
N ALA A 109 -0.06 13.18 13.02
CA ALA A 109 -0.17 12.73 14.41
C ALA A 109 -1.48 13.13 15.08
N ASP A 110 -2.04 14.30 14.72
CA ASP A 110 -3.30 14.82 15.26
C ASP A 110 -4.52 13.96 14.91
N ASP A 111 -4.44 13.21 13.82
CA ASP A 111 -5.49 12.26 13.41
C ASP A 111 -5.42 10.93 14.18
N MET A 112 -4.37 10.69 14.98
CA MET A 112 -4.07 9.43 15.64
C MET A 112 -4.21 9.50 17.16
N VAL A 113 -4.23 8.32 17.79
CA VAL A 113 -4.03 8.21 19.24
C VAL A 113 -2.57 7.87 19.47
N VAL A 114 -1.83 8.80 20.09
CA VAL A 114 -0.37 8.73 20.20
C VAL A 114 0.06 8.41 21.62
N PHE A 115 0.84 7.34 21.77
CA PHE A 115 1.53 6.95 23.00
C PHE A 115 3.01 7.26 22.82
N GLN A 116 3.45 8.37 23.37
CA GLN A 116 4.82 8.85 23.23
C GLN A 116 5.82 7.92 23.95
N SER A 117 7.02 7.83 23.37
CA SER A 117 8.17 7.18 24.03
C SER A 117 8.51 7.86 25.37
N LYS A 118 9.07 7.11 26.29
CA LYS A 118 9.68 7.64 27.51
C LYS A 118 11.14 8.03 27.21
N GLY A 119 11.48 9.27 27.45
CA GLY A 119 12.83 9.81 27.14
C GLY A 119 13.04 10.05 25.64
N GLU A 120 14.25 9.76 25.16
CA GLU A 120 14.60 9.95 23.75
C GLU A 120 13.82 9.05 22.82
N GLN A 121 13.17 9.63 21.82
CA GLN A 121 12.47 8.87 20.77
C GLN A 121 13.49 8.26 19.80
N LYS A 122 13.55 6.94 19.76
CA LYS A 122 14.41 6.18 18.85
C LYS A 122 13.70 5.72 17.58
N ALA A 123 12.38 5.45 17.68
CA ALA A 123 11.56 5.04 16.55
C ALA A 123 10.09 5.38 16.75
N VAL A 124 9.36 5.36 15.63
CA VAL A 124 7.90 5.47 15.60
C VAL A 124 7.32 4.24 14.90
N VAL A 125 6.25 3.69 15.46
CA VAL A 125 5.46 2.64 14.80
C VAL A 125 4.01 3.09 14.65
N ASN A 126 3.46 2.89 13.46
CA ASN A 126 2.07 3.20 13.15
C ASN A 126 1.26 1.90 13.18
N VAL A 127 0.22 1.82 13.99
CA VAL A 127 -0.48 0.56 14.26
C VAL A 127 -1.95 0.69 13.91
N PHE A 128 -2.37 -0.03 12.88
CA PHE A 128 -3.78 -0.22 12.59
C PHE A 128 -4.39 -1.14 13.62
N THR A 129 -5.41 -0.64 14.33
CA THR A 129 -5.93 -1.29 15.53
C THR A 129 -7.45 -1.34 15.59
N ASP A 130 -7.96 -2.39 16.24
CA ASP A 130 -9.37 -2.59 16.53
C ASP A 130 -9.52 -2.90 18.04
N VAL A 131 -10.48 -2.24 18.72
CA VAL A 131 -10.72 -2.44 20.16
C VAL A 131 -11.27 -3.83 20.48
N ASP A 132 -11.97 -4.47 19.51
CA ASP A 132 -12.55 -5.79 19.68
C ASP A 132 -11.58 -6.93 19.28
N CYS A 133 -10.36 -6.57 18.84
CA CYS A 133 -9.34 -7.54 18.50
C CYS A 133 -8.51 -7.98 19.72
N GLY A 134 -8.49 -9.29 20.02
CA GLY A 134 -7.73 -9.84 21.12
C GLY A 134 -6.22 -9.59 21.02
N TYR A 135 -5.63 -9.74 19.82
CA TYR A 135 -4.21 -9.46 19.58
C TYR A 135 -3.89 -7.97 19.62
N CYS A 136 -4.83 -7.09 19.25
CA CYS A 136 -4.66 -5.64 19.44
C CYS A 136 -4.63 -5.26 20.92
N ARG A 137 -5.45 -5.93 21.76
CA ARG A 137 -5.39 -5.76 23.21
C ARG A 137 -4.10 -6.34 23.79
N LYS A 138 -3.58 -7.43 23.21
CA LYS A 138 -2.28 -7.99 23.61
C LYS A 138 -1.15 -7.01 23.29
N LEU A 139 -1.11 -6.46 22.07
CA LEU A 139 -0.12 -5.45 21.69
C LEU A 139 -0.23 -4.18 22.57
N HIS A 140 -1.45 -3.76 22.90
CA HIS A 140 -1.65 -2.58 23.73
C HIS A 140 -1.05 -2.72 25.14
N ARG A 141 -1.02 -3.92 25.71
CA ARG A 141 -0.34 -4.19 26.98
C ARG A 141 1.19 -4.06 26.90
N GLU A 142 1.74 -4.16 25.69
CA GLU A 142 3.18 -3.96 25.44
C GLU A 142 3.56 -2.48 25.26
N VAL A 143 2.58 -1.57 25.07
CA VAL A 143 2.85 -0.14 24.83
C VAL A 143 3.72 0.49 25.91
N PRO A 144 3.52 0.26 27.23
CA PRO A 144 4.40 0.81 28.24
C PRO A 144 5.86 0.37 28.05
N ARG A 145 6.09 -0.90 27.69
CA ARG A 145 7.41 -1.46 27.40
C ARG A 145 8.01 -0.87 26.13
N LEU A 146 7.22 -0.73 25.04
CA LEU A 146 7.65 -0.06 23.82
C LEU A 146 8.10 1.38 24.10
N ASN A 147 7.31 2.13 24.89
CA ASN A 147 7.65 3.50 25.24
C ASN A 147 8.95 3.58 26.10
N GLU A 148 9.19 2.60 26.99
CA GLU A 148 10.45 2.48 27.75
C GLU A 148 11.66 2.24 26.85
N LEU A 149 11.48 1.50 25.76
CA LEU A 149 12.51 1.24 24.76
C LEU A 149 12.77 2.41 23.82
N GLY A 150 12.03 3.53 23.97
CA GLY A 150 12.15 4.71 23.10
C GLY A 150 11.27 4.65 21.85
N ILE A 151 10.26 3.78 21.81
CA ILE A 151 9.39 3.61 20.66
C ILE A 151 8.05 4.33 20.92
N THR A 152 7.73 5.32 20.06
CA THR A 152 6.42 5.97 20.03
C THR A 152 5.44 5.09 19.26
N VAL A 153 4.24 4.85 19.83
CA VAL A 153 3.17 4.09 19.18
C VAL A 153 2.05 5.02 18.74
N ARG A 154 1.72 5.03 17.46
CA ARG A 154 0.63 5.81 16.87
C ARG A 154 -0.46 4.87 16.38
N TYR A 155 -1.66 4.98 16.94
CA TYR A 155 -2.78 4.15 16.52
C TYR A 155 -3.61 4.80 15.43
N LEU A 156 -3.91 4.01 14.39
CA LEU A 156 -4.91 4.29 13.36
C LEU A 156 -6.10 3.35 13.56
N ALA A 157 -7.30 3.88 13.47
CA ALA A 157 -8.52 3.10 13.65
C ALA A 157 -8.75 2.15 12.46
N TYR A 158 -8.95 0.87 12.72
CA TYR A 158 -9.25 -0.12 11.69
C TYR A 158 -10.34 -1.08 12.17
N PRO A 159 -11.62 -0.66 12.11
CA PRO A 159 -12.73 -1.53 12.46
C PRO A 159 -12.84 -2.68 11.46
N ARG A 160 -12.41 -3.90 11.84
CA ARG A 160 -12.37 -5.08 10.96
C ARG A 160 -13.75 -5.49 10.42
N ALA A 161 -14.80 -5.17 11.16
CA ALA A 161 -16.17 -5.40 10.73
C ALA A 161 -16.68 -4.32 9.74
N GLY A 162 -15.81 -3.37 9.34
CA GLY A 162 -16.19 -2.23 8.53
C GLY A 162 -16.97 -1.16 9.32
N VAL A 163 -17.46 -0.17 8.59
CA VAL A 163 -18.22 0.96 9.14
C VAL A 163 -19.65 0.55 9.46
N PHE A 164 -20.32 -0.13 8.53
CA PHE A 164 -21.73 -0.46 8.62
C PHE A 164 -21.98 -1.94 8.82
N ALA A 165 -22.94 -2.26 9.68
CA ALA A 165 -23.35 -3.62 9.99
C ALA A 165 -24.38 -4.16 8.99
N ASP A 166 -25.01 -3.28 8.20
CA ASP A 166 -26.06 -3.61 7.26
C ASP A 166 -25.77 -3.05 5.85
N LYS A 167 -26.32 -3.72 4.83
CA LYS A 167 -26.14 -3.33 3.42
C LYS A 167 -26.71 -1.94 3.10
N ASN A 168 -27.73 -1.52 3.83
CA ASN A 168 -28.39 -0.22 3.65
C ASN A 168 -27.61 0.94 4.31
N ARG A 169 -26.52 0.64 4.99
CA ARG A 169 -25.63 1.61 5.66
C ARG A 169 -26.38 2.44 6.71
N THR A 170 -27.35 1.84 7.41
CA THR A 170 -28.16 2.52 8.43
C THR A 170 -27.68 2.27 9.84
N LYS A 171 -26.88 1.21 10.06
CA LYS A 171 -26.40 0.81 11.38
C LYS A 171 -24.87 0.69 11.40
N TYR A 172 -24.22 1.42 12.27
CA TYR A 172 -22.79 1.28 12.50
C TYR A 172 -22.44 -0.04 13.21
N THR A 173 -21.27 -0.60 12.87
CA THR A 173 -20.73 -1.75 13.61
C THR A 173 -20.32 -1.36 15.03
N GLY A 174 -20.28 -2.35 15.94
CA GLY A 174 -19.85 -2.13 17.32
C GLY A 174 -18.41 -1.62 17.41
N SER A 175 -17.52 -2.21 16.61
CA SER A 175 -16.10 -1.82 16.55
C SER A 175 -15.94 -0.37 16.06
N TYR A 176 -16.65 0.04 14.99
CA TYR A 176 -16.65 1.41 14.52
C TYR A 176 -17.10 2.40 15.60
N LYS A 177 -18.23 2.11 16.27
CA LYS A 177 -18.76 2.99 17.34
C LYS A 177 -17.75 3.17 18.48
N LYS A 178 -17.12 2.07 18.92
CA LYS A 178 -16.11 2.11 19.97
C LYS A 178 -14.89 2.93 19.55
N LEU A 179 -14.35 2.69 18.35
CA LEU A 179 -13.23 3.45 17.82
C LEU A 179 -13.59 4.93 17.69
N LYS A 180 -14.72 5.27 17.07
CA LYS A 180 -15.16 6.66 16.96
C LYS A 180 -15.29 7.32 18.33
N SER A 181 -15.82 6.59 19.32
CA SER A 181 -15.94 7.11 20.69
C SER A 181 -14.59 7.38 21.36
N VAL A 182 -13.56 6.59 21.05
CA VAL A 182 -12.19 6.86 21.50
C VAL A 182 -11.64 8.13 20.85
N TRP A 183 -11.83 8.31 19.54
CA TRP A 183 -11.36 9.50 18.82
C TRP A 183 -12.12 10.77 19.18
N CYS A 184 -13.37 10.63 19.63
CA CYS A 184 -14.22 11.73 20.10
C CYS A 184 -14.08 12.06 21.58
N ASP A 185 -13.16 11.42 22.28
CA ASP A 185 -12.85 11.72 23.68
C ASP A 185 -11.79 12.82 23.76
N ASP A 186 -11.90 13.72 24.72
CA ASP A 186 -10.93 14.79 24.95
C ASP A 186 -9.56 14.22 25.35
N ASP A 187 -9.54 13.09 26.09
CA ASP A 187 -8.35 12.32 26.41
C ASP A 187 -8.37 10.97 25.66
N ARG A 188 -7.98 11.02 24.38
CA ARG A 188 -7.93 9.84 23.50
C ARG A 188 -7.06 8.70 24.05
N MET A 189 -5.97 9.02 24.77
CA MET A 189 -5.09 7.97 25.35
C MET A 189 -5.80 7.24 26.47
N SER A 190 -6.40 7.95 27.40
CA SER A 190 -7.18 7.34 28.50
C SER A 190 -8.36 6.55 27.97
N ALA A 191 -9.09 7.09 27.00
CA ALA A 191 -10.19 6.42 26.31
C ALA A 191 -9.74 5.12 25.62
N MET A 192 -8.59 5.13 24.91
CA MET A 192 -8.00 3.94 24.30
C MET A 192 -7.59 2.90 25.33
N ASN A 193 -6.91 3.31 26.40
CA ASN A 193 -6.53 2.43 27.50
C ASN A 193 -7.76 1.71 28.07
N LYS A 194 -8.82 2.45 28.36
CA LYS A 194 -10.09 1.92 28.88
C LYS A 194 -10.73 0.95 27.89
N ALA A 195 -10.86 1.34 26.63
CA ALA A 195 -11.48 0.52 25.60
C ALA A 195 -10.72 -0.79 25.39
N LYS A 196 -9.37 -0.74 25.37
CA LYS A 196 -8.53 -1.94 25.23
C LYS A 196 -8.56 -2.85 26.45
N ALA A 197 -8.61 -2.27 27.67
CA ALA A 197 -8.64 -3.05 28.91
C ALA A 197 -9.99 -3.75 29.11
N THR A 198 -11.11 -3.06 28.89
CA THR A 198 -12.45 -3.51 29.27
C THR A 198 -13.31 -3.99 28.10
N GLY A 199 -12.94 -3.66 26.85
CA GLY A 199 -13.78 -3.84 25.68
C GLY A 199 -14.98 -2.86 25.61
N PHE A 200 -15.06 -1.92 26.57
CA PHE A 200 -16.17 -0.98 26.69
C PHE A 200 -15.67 0.48 26.71
N ILE A 201 -16.46 1.35 26.06
CA ILE A 201 -16.34 2.79 26.13
C ILE A 201 -17.74 3.40 26.04
N LYS A 202 -17.97 4.50 26.75
CA LYS A 202 -19.23 5.26 26.61
C LYS A 202 -19.33 5.78 25.19
N GLU A 203 -20.46 5.50 24.52
CA GLU A 203 -20.67 5.92 23.14
C GLU A 203 -20.69 7.45 23.02
N ASN A 204 -19.82 7.96 22.15
CA ASN A 204 -19.77 9.35 21.71
C ASN A 204 -19.48 9.38 20.20
N LEU A 205 -20.49 9.68 19.39
CA LEU A 205 -20.39 9.72 17.93
C LEU A 205 -20.53 11.17 17.38
N LYS A 206 -20.48 12.18 18.24
CA LYS A 206 -20.85 13.55 17.89
C LYS A 206 -19.72 14.38 17.27
N CYS A 207 -18.51 13.86 17.21
CA CYS A 207 -17.39 14.55 16.57
C CYS A 207 -17.11 14.01 15.16
N GLU A 208 -16.37 14.77 14.39
CA GLU A 208 -15.71 14.26 13.20
C GLU A 208 -14.43 13.54 13.62
N ALA A 209 -14.34 12.25 13.27
CA ALA A 209 -13.19 11.41 13.57
C ALA A 209 -12.75 10.69 12.29
N PRO A 210 -11.45 10.57 12.02
CA PRO A 210 -10.92 10.09 10.73
C PRO A 210 -11.00 8.56 10.57
N ILE A 211 -12.04 7.89 11.11
CA ILE A 211 -12.11 6.42 11.14
C ILE A 211 -12.20 5.84 9.72
N GLU A 212 -13.06 6.43 8.88
CA GLU A 212 -13.22 6.00 7.49
C GLU A 212 -11.96 6.27 6.66
N ALA A 213 -11.33 7.42 6.88
CA ALA A 213 -10.05 7.75 6.23
C ALA A 213 -8.94 6.77 6.65
N HIS A 214 -8.86 6.40 7.93
CA HIS A 214 -7.93 5.39 8.42
C HIS A 214 -8.21 4.00 7.85
N LEU A 215 -9.49 3.64 7.63
CA LEU A 215 -9.85 2.36 7.02
C LEU A 215 -9.35 2.32 5.57
N THR A 216 -9.66 3.36 4.77
CA THR A 216 -9.18 3.50 3.39
C THR A 216 -7.64 3.50 3.33
N LEU A 217 -7.01 4.23 4.24
CA LEU A 217 -5.56 4.26 4.35
C LEU A 217 -4.97 2.87 4.65
N GLY A 218 -5.62 2.11 5.55
CA GLY A 218 -5.23 0.73 5.83
C GLY A 218 -5.29 -0.18 4.60
N GLU A 219 -6.30 0.00 3.73
CA GLU A 219 -6.38 -0.69 2.45
C GLU A 219 -5.20 -0.33 1.54
N GLN A 220 -4.83 0.95 1.46
CA GLN A 220 -3.67 1.42 0.70
C GLN A 220 -2.34 0.87 1.25
N PHE A 221 -2.22 0.73 2.57
CA PHE A 221 -1.08 0.06 3.22
C PHE A 221 -1.07 -1.46 3.01
N GLY A 222 -2.14 -2.05 2.48
CA GLY A 222 -2.28 -3.50 2.31
C GLY A 222 -2.61 -4.23 3.62
N VAL A 223 -3.23 -3.54 4.58
CA VAL A 223 -3.67 -4.13 5.86
C VAL A 223 -4.83 -5.10 5.60
N ARG A 224 -4.63 -6.37 5.97
CA ARG A 224 -5.64 -7.44 5.83
C ARG A 224 -6.16 -7.95 7.18
N GLY A 225 -5.67 -7.37 8.28
CA GLY A 225 -6.06 -7.77 9.64
C GLY A 225 -5.40 -6.89 10.68
N THR A 226 -5.79 -7.06 11.95
CA THR A 226 -5.25 -6.26 13.05
C THR A 226 -4.71 -7.13 14.19
N PRO A 227 -3.69 -6.65 14.90
CA PRO A 227 -2.96 -5.43 14.62
C PRO A 227 -2.15 -5.54 13.33
N ALA A 228 -1.87 -4.42 12.67
CA ALA A 228 -0.89 -4.34 11.61
C ALA A 228 0.04 -3.17 11.94
N ILE A 229 1.34 -3.44 12.02
CA ILE A 229 2.36 -2.47 12.43
C ILE A 229 3.08 -2.00 11.18
N VAL A 230 3.10 -0.70 10.93
CA VAL A 230 3.84 -0.09 9.82
C VAL A 230 5.01 0.69 10.39
N LEU A 231 6.21 0.32 9.98
CA LEU A 231 7.45 0.98 10.37
C LEU A 231 7.66 2.27 9.54
N GLU A 232 8.58 3.13 9.99
CA GLU A 232 8.95 4.36 9.23
C GLU A 232 9.55 4.04 7.86
N SER A 233 10.16 2.87 7.70
CA SER A 233 10.64 2.35 6.41
C SER A 233 9.54 1.95 5.43
N GLY A 234 8.26 1.96 5.85
CA GLY A 234 7.14 1.40 5.11
C GLY A 234 6.97 -0.11 5.27
N GLU A 235 7.87 -0.80 5.96
CA GLU A 235 7.72 -2.22 6.21
C GLU A 235 6.43 -2.49 6.99
N LEU A 236 5.61 -3.41 6.47
CA LEU A 236 4.39 -3.87 7.11
C LEU A 236 4.66 -5.18 7.86
N VAL A 237 4.52 -5.13 9.18
CA VAL A 237 4.56 -6.30 10.06
C VAL A 237 3.12 -6.73 10.36
N PRO A 238 2.63 -7.81 9.76
CA PRO A 238 1.26 -8.28 9.97
C PRO A 238 1.14 -8.98 11.33
N GLY A 239 0.11 -8.61 12.09
CA GLY A 239 -0.19 -9.25 13.36
C GLY A 239 0.60 -8.69 14.56
N TYR A 240 0.53 -9.41 15.65
CA TYR A 240 1.18 -9.07 16.91
C TYR A 240 2.66 -9.45 16.90
N MET A 241 3.49 -8.54 17.39
CA MET A 241 4.91 -8.79 17.70
C MET A 241 5.20 -8.31 19.13
N PRO A 242 5.90 -9.10 19.98
CA PRO A 242 6.32 -8.66 21.31
C PRO A 242 7.21 -7.42 21.28
N ALA A 243 7.17 -6.60 22.34
CA ALA A 243 7.91 -5.33 22.39
C ALA A 243 9.42 -5.50 22.15
N ASP A 244 10.05 -6.47 22.80
CA ASP A 244 11.49 -6.67 22.67
C ASP A 244 11.89 -7.21 21.28
N GLU A 245 11.03 -8.02 20.64
CA GLU A 245 11.23 -8.46 19.26
C GLU A 245 11.07 -7.30 18.25
N LEU A 246 10.08 -6.44 18.48
CA LEU A 246 9.87 -5.25 17.65
C LEU A 246 11.04 -4.27 17.80
N ALA A 247 11.55 -4.05 19.03
CA ALA A 247 12.75 -3.24 19.27
C ALA A 247 13.97 -3.80 18.54
N LYS A 248 14.23 -5.11 18.65
CA LYS A 248 15.30 -5.78 17.90
C LYS A 248 15.16 -5.62 16.40
N LYS A 249 13.93 -5.73 15.88
CA LYS A 249 13.65 -5.51 14.45
C LYS A 249 13.95 -4.08 14.02
N LEU A 250 13.74 -3.11 14.90
CA LEU A 250 14.04 -1.68 14.68
C LEU A 250 15.52 -1.34 14.91
N GLY A 251 16.35 -2.29 15.35
CA GLY A 251 17.77 -2.06 15.65
C GLY A 251 18.02 -1.33 16.99
N ILE A 252 17.09 -1.44 17.94
CA ILE A 252 17.10 -0.78 19.26
C ILE A 252 17.44 -1.79 20.35
#